data_ce5417bc244a04056061cacc62cd5da1
#
_entry.id   ce5417bc244a04056061cacc62cd5da1
#
_cell.length_a   1.000
_cell.length_b   1.000
_cell.length_c   1.000
_cell.angle_alpha   90.00
_cell.angle_beta   90.00
_cell.angle_gamma   90.00
#
_symmetry.space_group_name_H-M   'P 1'
#
loop_
_entity.id
_entity.type
_entity.pdbx_description
1 polymer ?
#
loop_
_entity_poly.entity_id
_entity_poly.type
_entity_poly.pdbx_seq_one_letter_code
_entity_poly.pdbx_strand_id
1 'polypeptide(L)'
;VLGSTAVRARRPIRCALAGALTLLAAAEVARGESKSAPPATATKTAAPAGAPGAQPGPPAGEPEAAPKAGGPRPLPGVTPRPGASPDLPKPPRDPAERAAWLKARLDELFGAPPLAKAKVSAIALDAETGKTIYARNEKVQLNAASNVKIVTSAAALALLGPEYRWRTTLSIVGPPGGPPLPAGGEVAGDLFLKGSGDPTLTTEDLATMVGDLGALGLHKVRGGLVIDETLFDGGTMPPAYDQKNDSTASRAPSSAASLNGNVIAVTIIPGSAAGAPARVIVDPPSPYFTVAGRVVTATNGPAAPAVDTKEEGSRTRINVAGRIKLGAEPRTFLRRVNHPGLYLGQTLKQLMERRGIAVGGAVRLGAAPAEGLRVLAAHDSAPLAVVAQDLNKRSNNLAAEQVIRTLGAEIVGRPGNWDKGLKAVARYLGGIGIKPGSYEMQNGSGLYDSNRFTAEQIATVLRAASRDFRISAEFLASLAVAGTDGTIAHRMGGTLAERYVRAKTGTLANVSCLSGFAGSPGKMPIVFSILVNDVPGPAEARRVQDRAAELLVAYLEGDNSTKP
;
A
#
# COMPACT_ATOMS: atom_id res chain seq x y z
N VAL A 1 6.23 -46.87 -16.02
CA VAL A 1 5.02 -47.16 -15.23
C VAL A 1 4.86 -46.10 -14.18
N LEU A 2 3.79 -45.32 -14.37
CA LEU A 2 3.42 -44.12 -13.63
C LEU A 2 2.93 -44.43 -12.19
N GLY A 3 3.33 -43.63 -11.23
CA GLY A 3 2.76 -43.55 -9.90
C GLY A 3 2.56 -42.09 -9.49
N SER A 4 1.32 -41.61 -9.66
CA SER A 4 0.83 -40.30 -9.26
C SER A 4 0.59 -40.23 -7.76
N THR A 5 1.23 -39.31 -7.03
CA THR A 5 0.88 -38.95 -5.65
C THR A 5 0.35 -37.50 -5.64
N ALA A 6 -0.94 -37.37 -5.39
CA ALA A 6 -1.65 -36.10 -5.24
C ALA A 6 -1.26 -35.41 -3.92
N VAL A 7 -0.68 -34.22 -3.99
CA VAL A 7 -0.45 -33.33 -2.85
C VAL A 7 -1.73 -32.52 -2.59
N ARG A 8 -2.35 -32.77 -1.44
CA ARG A 8 -3.49 -31.99 -0.94
C ARG A 8 -3.03 -30.57 -0.59
N ALA A 9 -3.54 -29.58 -1.30
CA ALA A 9 -3.39 -28.16 -0.98
C ALA A 9 -4.09 -27.84 0.36
N ARG A 10 -3.34 -27.42 1.36
CA ARG A 10 -3.86 -26.79 2.59
C ARG A 10 -4.18 -25.32 2.30
N ARG A 11 -5.41 -24.90 2.57
CA ARG A 11 -5.84 -23.50 2.50
C ARG A 11 -5.13 -22.69 3.59
N PRO A 12 -4.57 -21.50 3.30
CA PRO A 12 -4.00 -20.64 4.33
C PRO A 12 -5.13 -19.94 5.11
N ILE A 13 -5.05 -19.99 6.43
CA ILE A 13 -5.83 -19.15 7.34
C ILE A 13 -5.26 -17.74 7.22
N ARG A 14 -6.02 -16.80 6.66
CA ARG A 14 -5.65 -15.39 6.54
C ARG A 14 -5.70 -14.74 7.91
N CYS A 15 -4.56 -14.30 8.42
CA CYS A 15 -4.47 -13.49 9.63
C CYS A 15 -5.01 -12.07 9.37
N ALA A 16 -6.01 -11.65 10.12
CA ALA A 16 -6.71 -10.36 9.99
C ALA A 16 -5.86 -9.12 10.42
N LEU A 17 -4.65 -9.33 10.95
CA LEU A 17 -3.82 -8.24 11.50
C LEU A 17 -3.21 -7.31 10.44
N ALA A 18 -2.87 -7.80 9.26
CA ALA A 18 -2.28 -6.97 8.21
C ALA A 18 -3.23 -5.89 7.66
N GLY A 19 -4.55 -6.06 7.82
CA GLY A 19 -5.56 -5.10 7.38
C GLY A 19 -5.69 -3.86 8.28
N ALA A 20 -5.42 -3.99 9.58
CA ALA A 20 -5.60 -2.91 10.54
C ALA A 20 -4.45 -1.87 10.51
N LEU A 21 -3.22 -2.29 10.18
CA LEU A 21 -2.07 -1.39 10.14
C LEU A 21 -2.15 -0.35 9.01
N THR A 22 -2.79 -0.67 7.91
CA THR A 22 -2.81 0.19 6.71
C THR A 22 -3.92 1.25 6.70
N LEU A 23 -5.00 1.04 7.43
CA LEU A 23 -6.11 2.02 7.54
C LEU A 23 -5.75 3.24 8.40
N LEU A 24 -4.86 3.10 9.38
CA LEU A 24 -4.45 4.19 10.28
C LEU A 24 -3.48 5.20 9.65
N ALA A 25 -2.65 4.80 8.70
CA ALA A 25 -1.69 5.70 8.05
C ALA A 25 -2.35 6.81 7.22
N ALA A 26 -3.55 6.56 6.66
CA ALA A 26 -4.29 7.56 5.90
C ALA A 26 -5.01 8.60 6.78
N ALA A 27 -5.26 8.29 8.06
CA ALA A 27 -6.00 9.16 8.97
C ALA A 27 -5.11 10.20 9.67
N GLU A 28 -3.83 9.94 9.85
CA GLU A 28 -2.92 10.86 10.57
C GLU A 28 -2.57 12.14 9.78
N VAL A 29 -2.63 12.10 8.45
CA VAL A 29 -2.37 13.28 7.59
C VAL A 29 -3.53 14.29 7.58
N ALA A 30 -4.72 13.89 8.07
CA ALA A 30 -5.95 14.71 7.98
C ALA A 30 -6.34 15.42 9.30
N ARG A 31 -5.60 15.25 10.40
CA ARG A 31 -5.96 15.83 11.70
C ARG A 31 -5.01 16.93 12.16
N GLY A 32 -5.04 18.06 11.47
CA GLY A 32 -4.69 19.36 12.01
C GLY A 32 -5.98 20.15 12.25
N GLU A 33 -6.26 20.41 13.49
CA GLU A 33 -7.20 21.39 14.05
C GLU A 33 -8.69 21.39 13.61
N SER A 34 -9.60 21.05 14.51
CA SER A 34 -10.90 21.68 14.59
C SER A 34 -11.39 21.76 16.04
N LYS A 35 -11.92 22.94 16.38
CA LYS A 35 -12.45 23.34 17.69
C LYS A 35 -13.80 22.69 18.00
N SER A 36 -14.04 22.58 19.29
CA SER A 36 -15.13 22.03 20.09
C SER A 36 -16.56 22.51 19.79
N ALA A 37 -17.53 21.62 20.00
CA ALA A 37 -18.88 21.94 20.50
C ALA A 37 -19.45 20.73 21.32
N PRO A 38 -20.40 20.95 22.25
CA PRO A 38 -20.57 20.16 23.46
C PRO A 38 -21.61 19.02 23.38
N PRO A 39 -21.83 18.24 24.48
CA PRO A 39 -22.34 16.87 24.44
C PRO A 39 -23.87 16.73 24.59
N ALA A 40 -24.41 15.66 24.07
CA ALA A 40 -25.76 15.20 24.31
C ALA A 40 -25.78 13.84 25.04
N THR A 41 -26.71 13.75 25.91
CA THR A 41 -27.08 12.86 27.00
C THR A 41 -27.09 11.35 26.72
N ALA A 42 -26.72 10.62 27.76
CA ALA A 42 -26.76 9.16 27.88
C ALA A 42 -28.18 8.60 28.11
N THR A 43 -28.42 7.41 27.56
CA THR A 43 -29.47 6.51 28.07
C THR A 43 -28.91 5.10 28.27
N LYS A 44 -29.15 4.58 29.47
CA LYS A 44 -28.82 3.23 29.96
C LYS A 44 -29.71 2.18 29.29
N THR A 45 -29.19 1.01 28.98
CA THR A 45 -29.96 -0.23 29.12
C THR A 45 -29.06 -1.45 29.37
N ALA A 46 -29.63 -2.38 30.14
CA ALA A 46 -29.03 -3.46 30.88
C ALA A 46 -28.68 -4.71 30.07
N ALA A 47 -27.82 -5.55 30.65
CA ALA A 47 -27.49 -6.90 30.18
C ALA A 47 -28.64 -7.90 30.46
N PRO A 48 -28.70 -9.00 29.75
CA PRO A 48 -29.23 -10.22 30.32
C PRO A 48 -28.31 -11.44 30.24
N ALA A 49 -28.51 -12.29 31.22
CA ALA A 49 -27.84 -13.55 31.47
C ALA A 49 -28.51 -14.73 30.75
N GLY A 50 -27.73 -15.84 30.62
CA GLY A 50 -28.25 -17.20 30.75
C GLY A 50 -28.62 -17.94 29.46
N ALA A 51 -27.85 -18.99 29.10
CA ALA A 51 -28.28 -20.06 28.22
C ALA A 51 -29.13 -21.11 28.95
N PRO A 52 -30.04 -21.81 28.28
CA PRO A 52 -30.25 -23.23 28.56
C PRO A 52 -30.43 -24.15 27.35
N GLY A 53 -29.92 -25.35 27.49
CA GLY A 53 -30.44 -26.65 27.23
C GLY A 53 -31.08 -27.01 25.87
N ALA A 54 -30.48 -28.02 25.23
CA ALA A 54 -31.01 -28.73 24.06
C ALA A 54 -32.24 -29.62 24.40
N GLN A 55 -33.22 -29.67 23.51
CA GLN A 55 -34.26 -30.70 23.47
C GLN A 55 -34.46 -31.24 22.03
N PRO A 56 -34.97 -32.50 21.88
CA PRO A 56 -34.93 -33.26 20.61
C PRO A 56 -36.07 -32.91 19.66
N GLY A 57 -35.81 -33.07 18.35
CA GLY A 57 -36.73 -32.79 17.28
C GLY A 57 -37.83 -33.85 17.05
N PRO A 58 -38.96 -33.46 16.41
CA PRO A 58 -40.05 -34.36 16.04
C PRO A 58 -39.80 -35.04 14.67
N PRO A 59 -40.61 -36.10 14.33
CA PRO A 59 -40.32 -37.07 13.28
C PRO A 59 -40.70 -36.59 11.86
N ALA A 60 -40.12 -37.30 10.89
CA ALA A 60 -40.23 -37.05 9.47
C ALA A 60 -41.67 -37.10 8.94
N GLY A 61 -42.10 -36.08 8.20
CA GLY A 61 -43.30 -36.01 7.42
C GLY A 61 -43.03 -36.21 5.93
N GLU A 62 -44.02 -36.73 5.21
CA GLU A 62 -44.03 -37.18 3.82
C GLU A 62 -43.66 -36.12 2.78
N PRO A 63 -43.28 -36.51 1.54
CA PRO A 63 -42.73 -35.59 0.54
C PRO A 63 -43.79 -34.69 -0.09
N GLU A 64 -43.63 -33.41 0.05
CA GLU A 64 -44.44 -32.37 -0.57
C GLU A 64 -44.08 -32.17 -2.05
N ALA A 65 -45.08 -31.97 -2.89
CA ALA A 65 -44.97 -31.87 -4.35
C ALA A 65 -44.02 -30.76 -4.83
N ALA A 66 -43.25 -31.03 -5.88
CA ALA A 66 -42.32 -30.12 -6.51
C ALA A 66 -42.96 -28.80 -6.95
N PRO A 67 -42.40 -27.63 -6.62
CA PRO A 67 -42.88 -26.36 -7.12
C PRO A 67 -42.50 -26.16 -8.59
N LYS A 68 -43.44 -25.62 -9.35
CA LYS A 68 -43.31 -25.26 -10.78
C LYS A 68 -42.07 -24.36 -11.00
N ALA A 69 -41.34 -24.59 -12.08
CA ALA A 69 -40.18 -23.84 -12.51
C ALA A 69 -40.47 -22.33 -12.55
N GLY A 70 -39.98 -21.62 -11.57
CA GLY A 70 -39.85 -20.16 -11.58
C GLY A 70 -38.64 -19.78 -12.40
N GLY A 71 -38.73 -18.67 -13.14
CA GLY A 71 -37.64 -18.12 -13.94
C GLY A 71 -36.32 -17.96 -13.18
N PRO A 72 -35.18 -17.69 -13.85
CA PRO A 72 -33.88 -17.70 -13.25
C PRO A 72 -33.83 -16.79 -12.02
N ARG A 73 -33.46 -17.35 -10.86
CA ARG A 73 -33.24 -16.58 -9.62
C ARG A 73 -32.13 -15.58 -9.86
N PRO A 74 -32.32 -14.29 -9.47
CA PRO A 74 -31.22 -13.34 -9.45
C PRO A 74 -30.07 -13.90 -8.63
N LEU A 75 -28.84 -13.78 -9.16
CA LEU A 75 -27.64 -14.16 -8.43
C LEU A 75 -27.59 -13.37 -7.12
N PRO A 76 -27.37 -14.02 -5.95
CA PRO A 76 -27.23 -13.28 -4.69
C PRO A 76 -26.01 -12.37 -4.74
N GLY A 77 -26.20 -11.06 -4.53
CA GLY A 77 -25.13 -10.11 -4.33
C GLY A 77 -24.88 -9.06 -5.41
N VAL A 78 -25.70 -8.96 -6.44
CA VAL A 78 -25.64 -7.79 -7.34
C VAL A 78 -26.44 -6.65 -6.69
N THR A 79 -25.77 -5.81 -5.91
CA THR A 79 -26.34 -4.53 -5.48
C THR A 79 -26.72 -3.73 -6.73
N PRO A 80 -27.94 -3.19 -6.83
CA PRO A 80 -28.31 -2.31 -7.92
C PRO A 80 -27.30 -1.17 -8.05
N ARG A 81 -26.95 -0.81 -9.27
CA ARG A 81 -26.07 0.32 -9.53
C ARG A 81 -26.72 1.59 -8.96
N PRO A 82 -25.96 2.43 -8.19
CA PRO A 82 -26.46 3.72 -7.75
C PRO A 82 -26.83 4.60 -8.94
N GLY A 83 -27.89 5.41 -8.78
CA GLY A 83 -28.27 6.41 -9.75
C GLY A 83 -27.32 7.60 -9.81
N ALA A 84 -27.56 8.51 -10.73
CA ALA A 84 -26.88 9.81 -10.76
C ALA A 84 -27.14 10.59 -9.45
N SER A 85 -26.15 11.36 -9.01
CA SER A 85 -26.36 12.32 -7.92
C SER A 85 -27.53 13.25 -8.27
N PRO A 86 -28.40 13.62 -7.31
CA PRO A 86 -29.62 14.37 -7.58
C PRO A 86 -29.39 15.70 -8.32
N ASP A 87 -28.24 16.30 -8.11
CA ASP A 87 -27.79 17.56 -8.72
C ASP A 87 -26.95 17.37 -9.99
N LEU A 88 -26.80 16.11 -10.48
CA LEU A 88 -26.04 15.85 -11.70
C LEU A 88 -26.89 16.19 -12.93
N PRO A 89 -26.50 17.17 -13.76
CA PRO A 89 -27.23 17.47 -14.98
C PRO A 89 -27.20 16.31 -15.95
N LYS A 90 -28.35 16.00 -16.58
CA LYS A 90 -28.41 14.94 -17.57
C LYS A 90 -27.62 15.31 -18.83
N PRO A 91 -26.77 14.40 -19.34
CA PRO A 91 -26.05 14.63 -20.58
C PRO A 91 -27.02 14.60 -21.79
N PRO A 92 -26.77 15.43 -22.82
CA PRO A 92 -27.49 15.35 -24.09
C PRO A 92 -27.32 14.00 -24.77
N ARG A 93 -28.28 13.61 -25.60
CA ARG A 93 -28.18 12.37 -26.41
C ARG A 93 -27.27 12.56 -27.62
N ASP A 94 -27.32 13.72 -28.26
CA ASP A 94 -26.45 14.03 -29.40
C ASP A 94 -24.98 14.03 -28.98
N PRO A 95 -24.08 13.35 -29.70
CA PRO A 95 -22.67 13.23 -29.34
C PRO A 95 -21.93 14.58 -29.33
N ALA A 96 -22.22 15.51 -30.25
CA ALA A 96 -21.56 16.79 -30.32
C ALA A 96 -22.02 17.71 -29.18
N GLU A 97 -23.32 17.77 -28.92
CA GLU A 97 -23.90 18.50 -27.78
C GLU A 97 -23.39 17.95 -26.46
N ARG A 98 -23.27 16.62 -26.36
CA ARG A 98 -22.73 15.95 -25.15
C ARG A 98 -21.26 16.29 -24.92
N ALA A 99 -20.43 16.37 -25.95
CA ALA A 99 -19.05 16.81 -25.81
C ALA A 99 -18.96 18.26 -25.36
N ALA A 100 -19.78 19.15 -25.92
CA ALA A 100 -19.87 20.55 -25.50
C ALA A 100 -20.38 20.67 -24.05
N TRP A 101 -21.39 19.89 -23.69
CA TRP A 101 -21.95 19.81 -22.33
C TRP A 101 -20.86 19.40 -21.31
N LEU A 102 -20.13 18.31 -21.57
CA LEU A 102 -19.06 17.86 -20.67
C LEU A 102 -18.00 18.94 -20.49
N LYS A 103 -17.55 19.54 -21.60
CA LYS A 103 -16.57 20.62 -21.57
C LYS A 103 -17.03 21.78 -20.69
N ALA A 104 -18.25 22.27 -20.91
CA ALA A 104 -18.81 23.38 -20.15
C ALA A 104 -18.90 23.04 -18.64
N ARG A 105 -19.36 21.84 -18.28
CA ARG A 105 -19.46 21.43 -16.87
C ARG A 105 -18.12 21.26 -16.19
N LEU A 106 -17.11 20.71 -16.87
CA LEU A 106 -15.76 20.60 -16.31
C LEU A 106 -15.08 21.97 -16.21
N ASP A 107 -15.28 22.86 -17.18
CA ASP A 107 -14.74 24.22 -17.11
C ASP A 107 -15.34 25.03 -15.95
N GLU A 108 -16.67 24.94 -15.76
CA GLU A 108 -17.38 25.52 -14.61
C GLU A 108 -16.83 24.95 -13.29
N LEU A 109 -16.74 23.62 -13.19
CA LEU A 109 -16.31 22.91 -12.00
C LEU A 109 -14.86 23.27 -11.59
N PHE A 110 -13.93 23.32 -12.55
CA PHE A 110 -12.54 23.67 -12.29
C PHE A 110 -12.28 25.17 -12.17
N GLY A 111 -13.20 26.01 -12.62
CA GLY A 111 -13.12 27.47 -12.51
C GLY A 111 -13.78 28.04 -11.25
N ALA A 112 -14.63 27.26 -10.59
CA ALA A 112 -15.37 27.70 -9.41
C ALA A 112 -14.51 27.62 -8.12
N PRO A 113 -14.87 28.38 -7.06
CA PRO A 113 -14.34 28.08 -5.73
C PRO A 113 -14.63 26.61 -5.34
N PRO A 114 -13.69 25.90 -4.71
CA PRO A 114 -12.44 26.34 -4.08
C PRO A 114 -11.21 26.31 -5.01
N LEU A 115 -11.34 25.99 -6.30
CA LEU A 115 -10.20 25.85 -7.21
C LEU A 115 -9.85 27.11 -8.01
N ALA A 116 -10.61 28.21 -7.91
CA ALA A 116 -10.44 29.42 -8.70
C ALA A 116 -9.01 30.02 -8.66
N LYS A 117 -8.29 29.83 -7.55
CA LYS A 117 -6.89 30.27 -7.37
C LYS A 117 -5.87 29.14 -7.46
N ALA A 118 -6.32 27.90 -7.64
CA ALA A 118 -5.45 26.74 -7.74
C ALA A 118 -4.92 26.57 -9.17
N LYS A 119 -3.76 25.92 -9.29
CA LYS A 119 -3.25 25.47 -10.58
C LYS A 119 -3.88 24.11 -10.90
N VAL A 120 -4.72 24.08 -11.93
CA VAL A 120 -5.39 22.86 -12.40
C VAL A 120 -4.82 22.46 -13.76
N SER A 121 -4.30 21.24 -13.86
CA SER A 121 -3.94 20.56 -15.10
C SER A 121 -4.81 19.32 -15.21
N ALA A 122 -5.66 19.24 -16.24
CA ALA A 122 -6.60 18.14 -16.39
C ALA A 122 -6.75 17.71 -17.85
N ILE A 123 -6.91 16.38 -18.07
CA ILE A 123 -7.17 15.78 -19.38
C ILE A 123 -8.11 14.59 -19.23
N ALA A 124 -8.94 14.38 -20.25
CA ALA A 124 -9.70 13.14 -20.45
C ALA A 124 -9.54 12.68 -21.90
N LEU A 125 -9.20 11.40 -22.08
CA LEU A 125 -8.94 10.77 -23.37
C LEU A 125 -9.84 9.56 -23.54
N ASP A 126 -10.30 9.30 -24.74
CA ASP A 126 -10.81 8.00 -25.12
C ASP A 126 -9.67 6.95 -25.02
N ALA A 127 -9.89 5.88 -24.26
CA ALA A 127 -8.82 4.90 -23.99
C ALA A 127 -8.36 4.14 -25.25
N GLU A 128 -9.29 3.89 -26.19
CA GLU A 128 -9.00 3.15 -27.41
C GLU A 128 -8.27 4.01 -28.43
N THR A 129 -8.89 5.11 -28.84
CA THR A 129 -8.39 5.97 -29.91
C THR A 129 -7.31 6.94 -29.45
N GLY A 130 -7.32 7.33 -28.17
CA GLY A 130 -6.48 8.40 -27.63
C GLY A 130 -6.99 9.81 -27.96
N LYS A 131 -8.19 9.92 -28.56
CA LYS A 131 -8.80 11.21 -28.87
C LYS A 131 -9.06 11.98 -27.58
N THR A 132 -8.67 13.24 -27.56
CA THR A 132 -8.95 14.16 -26.46
C THR A 132 -10.45 14.47 -26.38
N ILE A 133 -11.05 14.21 -25.25
CA ILE A 133 -12.46 14.54 -24.91
C ILE A 133 -12.51 15.86 -24.17
N TYR A 134 -11.55 16.08 -23.26
CA TYR A 134 -11.41 17.31 -22.49
C TYR A 134 -9.93 17.59 -22.23
N ALA A 135 -9.55 18.87 -22.22
CA ALA A 135 -8.22 19.32 -21.84
C ALA A 135 -8.27 20.71 -21.21
N ARG A 136 -7.51 20.90 -20.13
CA ARG A 136 -7.31 22.18 -19.45
C ARG A 136 -5.88 22.22 -18.90
N ASN A 137 -5.05 23.10 -19.44
CA ASN A 137 -3.63 23.22 -19.04
C ASN A 137 -2.90 21.87 -18.98
N GLU A 138 -3.27 20.93 -19.83
CA GLU A 138 -2.86 19.51 -19.78
C GLU A 138 -1.36 19.31 -19.93
N LYS A 139 -0.66 20.32 -20.47
CA LYS A 139 0.81 20.34 -20.67
C LYS A 139 1.56 21.12 -19.60
N VAL A 140 0.86 21.66 -18.61
CA VAL A 140 1.50 22.34 -17.49
C VAL A 140 2.01 21.30 -16.50
N GLN A 141 3.30 21.35 -16.19
CA GLN A 141 3.93 20.49 -15.19
C GLN A 141 3.51 20.90 -13.78
N LEU A 142 2.97 19.97 -13.03
CA LEU A 142 2.56 20.14 -11.63
C LEU A 142 3.16 19.02 -10.76
N ASN A 143 3.22 19.26 -9.46
CA ASN A 143 3.53 18.21 -8.52
C ASN A 143 2.41 17.16 -8.58
N ALA A 144 2.75 15.95 -9.04
CA ALA A 144 1.81 14.86 -9.22
C ALA A 144 1.54 14.09 -7.91
N ALA A 145 2.27 14.42 -6.83
CA ALA A 145 2.23 13.67 -5.57
C ALA A 145 2.27 12.15 -5.85
N SER A 146 1.51 11.36 -5.10
CA SER A 146 1.50 9.89 -5.27
C SER A 146 0.94 9.39 -6.62
N ASN A 147 0.51 10.24 -7.55
CA ASN A 147 0.21 9.82 -8.92
C ASN A 147 1.47 9.37 -9.69
N VAL A 148 2.67 9.75 -9.22
CA VAL A 148 3.95 9.18 -9.68
C VAL A 148 3.97 7.65 -9.58
N LYS A 149 3.26 7.08 -8.62
CA LYS A 149 3.16 5.61 -8.46
C LYS A 149 2.51 4.91 -9.65
N ILE A 150 1.71 5.61 -10.44
CA ILE A 150 1.21 5.13 -11.73
C ILE A 150 2.40 4.84 -12.66
N VAL A 151 3.34 5.78 -12.73
CA VAL A 151 4.56 5.65 -13.54
C VAL A 151 5.42 4.50 -13.01
N THR A 152 5.68 4.48 -11.70
CA THR A 152 6.49 3.45 -11.03
C THR A 152 5.93 2.05 -11.26
N SER A 153 4.62 1.85 -11.04
CA SER A 153 3.99 0.54 -11.19
C SER A 153 3.88 0.09 -12.65
N ALA A 154 3.55 1.00 -13.57
CA ALA A 154 3.49 0.68 -14.99
C ALA A 154 4.87 0.28 -15.53
N ALA A 155 5.92 1.05 -15.21
CA ALA A 155 7.29 0.73 -15.61
C ALA A 155 7.75 -0.61 -15.03
N ALA A 156 7.45 -0.88 -13.76
CA ALA A 156 7.84 -2.12 -13.11
C ALA A 156 7.14 -3.34 -13.74
N LEU A 157 5.83 -3.30 -13.93
CA LEU A 157 5.08 -4.37 -14.57
C LEU A 157 5.57 -4.62 -16.01
N ALA A 158 5.87 -3.55 -16.76
CA ALA A 158 6.33 -3.68 -18.15
C ALA A 158 7.76 -4.22 -18.28
N LEU A 159 8.67 -3.90 -17.34
CA LEU A 159 10.09 -4.21 -17.43
C LEU A 159 10.49 -5.48 -16.69
N LEU A 160 9.83 -5.80 -15.57
CA LEU A 160 10.11 -6.99 -14.74
C LEU A 160 9.13 -8.13 -15.01
N GLY A 161 7.93 -7.84 -15.50
CA GLY A 161 6.81 -8.78 -15.60
C GLY A 161 5.96 -8.85 -14.32
N PRO A 162 4.65 -9.11 -14.43
CA PRO A 162 3.73 -9.18 -13.29
C PRO A 162 4.03 -10.35 -12.34
N GLU A 163 4.68 -11.41 -12.82
CA GLU A 163 5.08 -12.61 -12.08
C GLU A 163 6.37 -12.46 -11.30
N TYR A 164 7.15 -11.37 -11.47
CA TYR A 164 8.41 -11.13 -10.78
C TYR A 164 8.24 -11.27 -9.27
N ARG A 165 9.21 -11.96 -8.62
CA ARG A 165 9.23 -12.18 -7.16
C ARG A 165 10.60 -11.85 -6.60
N TRP A 166 10.60 -11.31 -5.41
CA TRP A 166 11.80 -11.10 -4.60
C TRP A 166 12.09 -12.37 -3.81
N ARG A 167 13.35 -12.80 -3.79
CA ARG A 167 13.77 -14.01 -3.08
C ARG A 167 14.77 -13.70 -1.98
N THR A 168 14.33 -13.76 -0.73
CA THR A 168 15.17 -13.63 0.47
C THR A 168 15.67 -14.99 0.91
N THR A 169 16.96 -15.11 1.25
CA THR A 169 17.57 -16.42 1.59
C THR A 169 18.31 -16.37 2.91
N LEU A 170 18.29 -17.51 3.63
CA LEU A 170 19.17 -17.82 4.74
C LEU A 170 20.18 -18.88 4.28
N SER A 171 21.48 -18.58 4.44
CA SER A 171 22.57 -19.38 3.86
C SER A 171 23.74 -19.52 4.83
N ILE A 172 24.51 -20.58 4.66
CA ILE A 172 25.79 -20.79 5.31
C ILE A 172 26.90 -20.98 4.28
N VAL A 173 28.15 -20.78 4.69
CA VAL A 173 29.31 -21.20 3.89
C VAL A 173 29.48 -22.72 4.01
N GLY A 174 29.63 -23.39 2.88
CA GLY A 174 29.84 -24.83 2.84
C GLY A 174 30.25 -25.32 1.46
N PRO A 175 30.86 -26.51 1.36
CA PRO A 175 31.32 -27.04 0.09
C PRO A 175 30.15 -27.30 -0.86
N PRO A 176 30.33 -27.11 -2.17
CA PRO A 176 29.32 -27.50 -3.16
C PRO A 176 28.91 -28.96 -3.04
N GLY A 177 27.62 -29.28 -3.14
CA GLY A 177 27.09 -30.64 -3.12
C GLY A 177 27.13 -31.37 -1.76
N GLY A 178 27.58 -30.69 -0.69
CA GLY A 178 27.56 -31.25 0.67
C GLY A 178 26.13 -31.31 1.27
N PRO A 179 25.94 -32.02 2.43
CA PRO A 179 24.64 -32.11 3.10
C PRO A 179 24.13 -30.70 3.48
N PRO A 180 22.79 -30.47 3.57
CA PRO A 180 22.21 -29.17 3.90
C PRO A 180 22.80 -28.54 5.16
N LEU A 181 22.99 -29.35 6.20
CA LEU A 181 23.66 -28.98 7.46
C LEU A 181 24.85 -29.88 7.75
N PRO A 182 25.85 -29.36 8.50
CA PRO A 182 26.88 -30.23 9.12
C PRO A 182 26.25 -31.26 10.04
N ALA A 183 26.96 -32.40 10.23
CA ALA A 183 26.56 -33.43 11.19
C ALA A 183 26.37 -32.82 12.59
N GLY A 184 25.28 -33.18 13.26
CA GLY A 184 24.96 -32.68 14.59
C GLY A 184 24.23 -31.31 14.60
N GLY A 185 23.83 -30.76 13.44
CA GLY A 185 22.96 -29.58 13.40
C GLY A 185 23.57 -28.27 13.93
N GLU A 186 24.91 -28.19 14.02
CA GLU A 186 25.63 -26.97 14.41
C GLU A 186 26.34 -26.35 13.19
N VAL A 187 26.23 -25.03 13.05
CA VAL A 187 26.99 -24.23 12.10
C VAL A 187 28.14 -23.52 12.82
N ALA A 188 29.38 -23.83 12.43
CA ALA A 188 30.58 -23.27 13.07
C ALA A 188 30.79 -21.77 12.78
N GLY A 189 30.42 -21.32 11.59
CA GLY A 189 30.51 -19.93 11.14
C GLY A 189 29.23 -19.13 11.33
N ASP A 190 29.12 -18.06 10.54
CA ASP A 190 27.95 -17.19 10.51
C ASP A 190 26.80 -17.77 9.68
N LEU A 191 25.58 -17.34 10.01
CA LEU A 191 24.41 -17.49 9.16
C LEU A 191 24.18 -16.15 8.43
N PHE A 192 24.01 -16.22 7.12
CA PHE A 192 23.83 -15.07 6.24
C PHE A 192 22.38 -14.95 5.82
N LEU A 193 21.74 -13.81 6.10
CA LEU A 193 20.49 -13.42 5.46
C LEU A 193 20.82 -12.49 4.30
N LYS A 194 20.47 -12.89 3.07
CA LYS A 194 20.60 -12.04 1.89
C LYS A 194 19.26 -11.41 1.56
N GLY A 195 19.17 -10.09 1.77
CA GLY A 195 18.00 -9.30 1.44
C GLY A 195 17.84 -9.13 -0.07
N SER A 196 16.61 -9.19 -0.55
CA SER A 196 16.26 -9.09 -1.98
C SER A 196 15.59 -7.77 -2.38
N GLY A 197 15.31 -6.88 -1.42
CA GLY A 197 14.50 -5.69 -1.66
C GLY A 197 12.99 -5.97 -1.62
N ASP A 198 12.56 -7.08 -1.06
CA ASP A 198 11.15 -7.44 -0.90
C ASP A 198 10.40 -6.40 -0.03
N PRO A 199 9.40 -5.68 -0.57
CA PRO A 199 8.63 -4.71 0.19
C PRO A 199 7.57 -5.37 1.12
N THR A 200 7.39 -6.68 1.03
CA THR A 200 6.28 -7.41 1.67
C THR A 200 6.71 -8.38 2.76
N LEU A 201 8.01 -8.61 2.95
CA LEU A 201 8.54 -9.55 3.95
C LEU A 201 8.02 -9.19 5.35
N THR A 202 7.42 -10.17 6.03
CA THR A 202 6.82 -10.02 7.36
C THR A 202 7.58 -10.82 8.43
N THR A 203 7.25 -10.56 9.70
CA THR A 203 7.75 -11.38 10.82
C THR A 203 7.30 -12.84 10.73
N GLU A 204 6.10 -13.07 10.19
CA GLU A 204 5.53 -14.40 9.97
C GLU A 204 6.31 -15.18 8.89
N ASP A 205 6.74 -14.49 7.83
CA ASP A 205 7.59 -15.09 6.79
C ASP A 205 8.96 -15.48 7.36
N LEU A 206 9.58 -14.59 8.16
CA LEU A 206 10.81 -14.92 8.87
C LEU A 206 10.62 -16.11 9.83
N ALA A 207 9.51 -16.16 10.57
CA ALA A 207 9.22 -17.28 11.46
C ALA A 207 9.05 -18.59 10.69
N THR A 208 8.51 -18.56 9.48
CA THR A 208 8.43 -19.71 8.58
C THR A 208 9.83 -20.16 8.17
N MET A 209 10.69 -19.24 7.73
CA MET A 209 12.09 -19.55 7.38
C MET A 209 12.87 -20.15 8.58
N VAL A 210 12.64 -19.63 9.80
CA VAL A 210 13.22 -20.20 11.03
C VAL A 210 12.65 -21.60 11.31
N GLY A 211 11.38 -21.83 11.02
CA GLY A 211 10.75 -23.15 11.07
C GLY A 211 11.46 -24.17 10.16
N ASP A 212 11.78 -23.74 8.92
CA ASP A 212 12.53 -24.57 7.96
C ASP A 212 13.94 -24.91 8.46
N LEU A 213 14.66 -23.94 9.06
CA LEU A 213 15.95 -24.19 9.69
C LEU A 213 15.84 -25.24 10.80
N GLY A 214 14.81 -25.15 11.65
CA GLY A 214 14.55 -26.14 12.70
C GLY A 214 14.20 -27.53 12.14
N ALA A 215 13.41 -27.58 11.04
CA ALA A 215 13.07 -28.84 10.38
C ALA A 215 14.27 -29.52 9.73
N LEU A 216 15.27 -28.74 9.27
CA LEU A 216 16.56 -29.28 8.85
C LEU A 216 17.43 -29.81 10.01
N GLY A 217 17.04 -29.57 11.28
CA GLY A 217 17.78 -29.97 12.47
C GLY A 217 18.81 -28.93 12.95
N LEU A 218 18.77 -27.70 12.46
CA LEU A 218 19.62 -26.62 12.98
C LEU A 218 19.22 -26.29 14.43
N HIS A 219 20.15 -26.37 15.37
CA HIS A 219 19.94 -25.99 16.76
C HIS A 219 20.97 -24.97 17.27
N LYS A 220 22.06 -24.72 16.52
CA LYS A 220 23.07 -23.78 16.93
C LYS A 220 23.84 -23.16 15.76
N VAL A 221 24.03 -21.87 15.82
CA VAL A 221 24.97 -21.09 15.02
C VAL A 221 26.03 -20.55 15.97
N ARG A 222 27.31 -21.00 15.85
CA ARG A 222 28.40 -20.54 16.74
C ARG A 222 28.83 -19.10 16.42
N GLY A 223 28.78 -18.73 15.16
CA GLY A 223 28.97 -17.37 14.68
C GLY A 223 27.77 -16.46 14.94
N GLY A 224 27.73 -15.34 14.22
CA GLY A 224 26.65 -14.35 14.26
C GLY A 224 25.67 -14.47 13.10
N LEU A 225 24.77 -13.47 13.05
CA LEU A 225 23.91 -13.25 11.90
C LEU A 225 24.45 -12.09 11.08
N VAL A 226 24.74 -12.34 9.83
CA VAL A 226 25.18 -11.33 8.85
C VAL A 226 24.01 -11.00 7.95
N ILE A 227 23.62 -9.74 7.96
CA ILE A 227 22.51 -9.22 7.14
C ILE A 227 23.10 -8.51 5.94
N ASP A 228 22.89 -9.08 4.78
CA ASP A 228 23.37 -8.56 3.50
C ASP A 228 22.32 -7.67 2.84
N GLU A 229 22.60 -6.37 2.82
CA GLU A 229 21.79 -5.33 2.17
C GLU A 229 22.44 -4.87 0.84
N THR A 230 23.52 -5.50 0.38
CA THR A 230 24.36 -5.01 -0.72
C THR A 230 23.70 -5.08 -2.09
N LEU A 231 22.50 -5.67 -2.21
CA LEU A 231 21.70 -5.54 -3.44
C LEU A 231 21.40 -4.07 -3.76
N PHE A 232 21.31 -3.22 -2.73
CA PHE A 232 21.05 -1.79 -2.88
C PHE A 232 22.22 -0.96 -2.33
N ASP A 233 22.56 0.15 -3.00
CA ASP A 233 23.52 1.16 -2.56
C ASP A 233 22.91 2.57 -2.54
N GLY A 234 23.70 3.60 -2.19
CA GLY A 234 23.23 4.98 -2.16
C GLY A 234 22.38 5.34 -0.92
N GLY A 235 22.54 4.60 0.17
CA GLY A 235 21.86 4.87 1.45
C GLY A 235 20.44 4.28 1.51
N THR A 236 19.70 4.62 2.56
CA THR A 236 18.37 4.07 2.83
C THR A 236 17.24 5.08 2.70
N MET A 237 17.53 6.38 2.77
CA MET A 237 16.50 7.42 2.65
C MET A 237 16.33 7.83 1.19
N PRO A 238 15.09 7.79 0.67
CA PRO A 238 14.81 8.21 -0.70
C PRO A 238 15.14 9.68 -0.95
N PRO A 239 15.52 10.05 -2.18
CA PRO A 239 15.74 11.44 -2.57
C PRO A 239 14.56 12.34 -2.22
N ALA A 240 14.85 13.55 -1.75
CA ALA A 240 13.89 14.57 -1.30
C ALA A 240 13.11 14.25 -0.02
N TYR A 241 13.41 13.14 0.68
CA TYR A 241 12.79 12.83 1.97
C TYR A 241 13.38 13.65 3.13
N ASP A 242 14.48 14.35 2.91
CA ASP A 242 15.11 15.29 3.84
C ASP A 242 14.35 16.62 4.03
N GLN A 243 13.34 16.91 3.19
CA GLN A 243 12.46 18.09 3.32
C GLN A 243 11.70 18.12 4.66
N LYS A 244 11.59 17.01 5.35
CA LYS A 244 11.07 16.93 6.71
C LYS A 244 11.92 15.95 7.52
N ASN A 245 12.01 16.20 8.82
CA ASN A 245 12.72 15.32 9.74
C ASN A 245 11.78 14.81 10.85
N ASP A 246 10.79 14.01 10.45
CA ASP A 246 9.85 13.33 11.36
C ASP A 246 10.00 11.82 11.26
N SER A 247 9.38 11.09 12.20
CA SER A 247 9.43 9.64 12.29
C SER A 247 8.17 8.94 11.73
N THR A 248 7.40 9.63 10.89
CA THR A 248 6.16 9.08 10.33
C THR A 248 6.43 7.85 9.46
N ALA A 249 5.47 6.91 9.46
CA ALA A 249 5.53 5.69 8.67
C ALA A 249 5.68 5.93 7.15
N SER A 250 5.13 7.06 6.65
CA SER A 250 5.23 7.43 5.24
C SER A 250 6.67 7.70 4.78
N ARG A 251 7.60 7.89 5.73
CA ARG A 251 9.04 8.10 5.50
C ARG A 251 9.89 6.88 5.84
N ALA A 252 9.34 5.68 5.77
CA ALA A 252 10.10 4.47 6.01
C ALA A 252 11.32 4.39 5.08
N PRO A 253 12.53 4.08 5.63
CA PRO A 253 13.74 3.92 4.83
C PRO A 253 13.65 2.68 3.95
N SER A 254 14.24 2.72 2.76
CA SER A 254 14.32 1.61 1.81
C SER A 254 15.63 0.84 1.98
N SER A 255 15.56 -0.48 2.14
CA SER A 255 16.72 -1.36 2.24
C SER A 255 16.47 -2.68 1.53
N ALA A 256 17.54 -3.34 1.06
CA ALA A 256 17.41 -4.69 0.51
C ALA A 256 16.92 -5.70 1.56
N ALA A 257 17.24 -5.48 2.85
CA ALA A 257 16.76 -6.26 3.99
C ALA A 257 15.69 -5.47 4.77
N SER A 258 14.49 -5.41 4.23
CA SER A 258 13.32 -4.74 4.84
C SER A 258 12.41 -5.76 5.54
N LEU A 259 11.74 -5.33 6.62
CA LEU A 259 10.80 -6.15 7.39
C LEU A 259 9.59 -5.32 7.83
N ASN A 260 8.37 -5.85 7.67
CA ASN A 260 7.11 -5.22 8.07
C ASN A 260 6.98 -3.77 7.54
N GLY A 261 7.41 -3.52 6.30
CA GLY A 261 7.41 -2.18 5.72
C GLY A 261 8.34 -1.18 6.40
N ASN A 262 9.30 -1.64 7.22
CA ASN A 262 10.20 -0.82 8.04
C ASN A 262 9.45 0.15 8.96
N VAL A 263 8.28 -0.30 9.45
CA VAL A 263 7.35 0.45 10.32
C VAL A 263 6.99 -0.40 11.52
N ILE A 264 6.80 0.27 12.66
CA ILE A 264 6.28 -0.33 13.89
C ILE A 264 4.99 0.37 14.32
N ALA A 265 4.13 -0.37 15.00
CA ALA A 265 2.97 0.17 15.68
C ALA A 265 3.30 0.34 17.17
N VAL A 266 3.12 1.55 17.69
CA VAL A 266 3.26 1.85 19.11
C VAL A 266 1.87 2.17 19.67
N THR A 267 1.31 1.25 20.44
CA THR A 267 -0.04 1.38 21.02
C THR A 267 0.05 1.82 22.48
N ILE A 268 -0.66 2.90 22.80
CA ILE A 268 -0.77 3.46 24.14
C ILE A 268 -2.16 3.14 24.69
N ILE A 269 -2.21 2.40 25.79
CA ILE A 269 -3.41 1.94 26.47
C ILE A 269 -3.52 2.64 27.81
N PRO A 270 -4.65 3.30 28.16
CA PRO A 270 -4.82 3.92 29.46
C PRO A 270 -4.57 2.94 30.61
N GLY A 271 -4.00 3.41 31.71
CA GLY A 271 -3.94 2.67 32.98
C GLY A 271 -5.30 2.61 33.68
N SER A 272 -5.37 1.84 34.77
CA SER A 272 -6.61 1.58 35.52
C SER A 272 -7.13 2.76 36.33
N ALA A 273 -6.30 3.77 36.61
CA ALA A 273 -6.66 4.92 37.44
C ALA A 273 -5.97 6.20 36.95
N ALA A 274 -6.53 7.35 37.35
CA ALA A 274 -5.87 8.65 37.15
C ALA A 274 -4.52 8.69 37.87
N GLY A 275 -3.49 9.23 37.21
CA GLY A 275 -2.11 9.25 37.70
C GLY A 275 -1.32 7.98 37.36
N ALA A 276 -1.97 6.86 37.04
CA ALA A 276 -1.31 5.63 36.67
C ALA A 276 -0.58 5.78 35.31
N PRO A 277 0.58 5.11 35.13
CA PRO A 277 1.22 5.06 33.83
C PRO A 277 0.36 4.31 32.80
N ALA A 278 0.27 4.82 31.60
CA ALA A 278 -0.31 4.10 30.48
C ALA A 278 0.62 2.93 30.05
N ARG A 279 0.05 1.83 29.60
CA ARG A 279 0.81 0.72 29.03
C ARG A 279 1.18 1.03 27.59
N VAL A 280 2.45 0.84 27.26
CA VAL A 280 2.99 1.00 25.90
C VAL A 280 3.27 -0.38 25.32
N ILE A 281 2.72 -0.66 24.15
CA ILE A 281 2.97 -1.90 23.39
C ILE A 281 3.63 -1.51 22.08
N VAL A 282 4.74 -2.19 21.76
CA VAL A 282 5.44 -2.09 20.48
C VAL A 282 5.17 -3.36 19.69
N ASP A 283 4.68 -3.24 18.47
CA ASP A 283 4.34 -4.36 17.60
C ASP A 283 4.97 -4.18 16.20
N PRO A 284 5.71 -5.17 15.70
CA PRO A 284 6.10 -6.40 16.40
C PRO A 284 7.15 -6.12 17.50
N PRO A 285 7.16 -6.93 18.57
CA PRO A 285 8.16 -6.80 19.62
C PRO A 285 9.52 -7.27 19.09
N SER A 286 10.56 -6.48 19.33
CA SER A 286 11.94 -6.82 18.94
C SER A 286 12.93 -6.21 19.93
N PRO A 287 14.03 -6.90 20.26
CA PRO A 287 15.10 -6.35 21.09
C PRO A 287 15.85 -5.18 20.40
N TYR A 288 15.54 -4.92 19.15
CA TYR A 288 16.04 -3.76 18.41
C TYR A 288 15.54 -2.41 18.97
N PHE A 289 14.40 -2.41 19.70
CA PHE A 289 13.82 -1.18 20.23
C PHE A 289 14.14 -0.96 21.69
N THR A 290 14.34 0.32 22.06
CA THR A 290 14.31 0.80 23.44
C THR A 290 13.14 1.74 23.60
N VAL A 291 12.39 1.66 24.72
CA VAL A 291 11.28 2.56 25.01
C VAL A 291 11.70 3.49 26.15
N ALA A 292 11.50 4.79 25.96
CA ALA A 292 11.81 5.82 26.95
C ALA A 292 10.67 6.81 27.14
N GLY A 293 10.64 7.43 28.32
CA GLY A 293 9.55 8.34 28.71
C GLY A 293 8.35 7.60 29.28
N ARG A 294 7.26 8.33 29.46
CA ARG A 294 5.98 7.78 29.96
C ARG A 294 4.80 8.60 29.47
N VAL A 295 3.67 7.95 29.32
CA VAL A 295 2.35 8.58 29.15
C VAL A 295 1.56 8.37 30.44
N VAL A 296 0.93 9.40 30.96
CA VAL A 296 0.15 9.34 32.20
C VAL A 296 -1.34 9.31 31.87
N THR A 297 -2.07 8.44 32.55
CA THR A 297 -3.53 8.40 32.49
C THR A 297 -4.11 9.57 33.28
N ALA A 298 -5.04 10.33 32.69
CA ALA A 298 -5.60 11.54 33.31
C ALA A 298 -7.13 11.58 33.15
N THR A 299 -7.83 12.14 34.13
CA THR A 299 -9.28 12.37 34.04
C THR A 299 -9.60 13.66 33.29
N ASN A 300 -8.77 14.69 33.45
CA ASN A 300 -8.99 16.03 32.93
C ASN A 300 -7.81 16.53 32.09
N GLY A 301 -8.05 17.52 31.24
CA GLY A 301 -7.09 18.17 30.39
C GLY A 301 -6.95 17.52 28.99
N PRO A 302 -6.19 18.15 28.09
CA PRO A 302 -6.02 17.64 26.73
C PRO A 302 -5.32 16.28 26.76
N ALA A 303 -5.98 15.27 26.19
CA ALA A 303 -5.40 13.96 25.96
C ALA A 303 -4.57 13.99 24.66
N ALA A 304 -3.27 14.19 24.80
CA ALA A 304 -2.33 14.28 23.69
C ALA A 304 -1.11 13.38 23.95
N PRO A 305 -1.25 12.05 23.86
CA PRO A 305 -0.09 11.19 23.87
C PRO A 305 0.73 11.43 22.59
N ALA A 306 2.05 11.53 22.75
CA ALA A 306 3.00 11.70 21.68
C ALA A 306 3.94 10.50 21.63
N VAL A 307 4.26 10.07 20.43
CA VAL A 307 5.26 9.03 20.14
C VAL A 307 6.18 9.54 19.05
N ASP A 308 7.47 9.37 19.25
CA ASP A 308 8.49 9.68 18.24
C ASP A 308 9.57 8.60 18.28
N THR A 309 10.29 8.40 17.16
CA THR A 309 11.43 7.48 17.11
C THR A 309 12.69 8.22 16.72
N LYS A 310 13.79 7.91 17.42
CA LYS A 310 15.13 8.44 17.15
C LYS A 310 16.14 7.32 17.03
N GLU A 311 17.20 7.59 16.29
CA GLU A 311 18.36 6.73 16.24
C GLU A 311 19.09 6.75 17.58
N GLU A 312 19.48 5.59 18.10
CA GLU A 312 20.26 5.40 19.31
C GLU A 312 21.31 4.31 19.05
N GLY A 313 22.45 4.73 18.53
CA GLY A 313 23.50 3.80 18.06
C GLY A 313 22.95 2.87 16.98
N SER A 314 23.02 1.55 17.21
CA SER A 314 22.51 0.54 16.28
C SER A 314 21.02 0.19 16.45
N ARG A 315 20.30 0.92 17.31
CA ARG A 315 18.88 0.67 17.66
C ARG A 315 18.00 1.86 17.33
N THR A 316 16.71 1.66 17.43
CA THR A 316 15.72 2.76 17.43
C THR A 316 15.18 2.93 18.84
N ARG A 317 15.31 4.14 19.38
CA ARG A 317 14.66 4.57 20.61
C ARG A 317 13.29 5.13 20.33
N ILE A 318 12.28 4.60 21.03
CA ILE A 318 10.90 5.04 20.99
C ILE A 318 10.67 5.96 22.19
N ASN A 319 10.45 7.25 21.95
CA ASN A 319 10.14 8.21 22.98
C ASN A 319 8.63 8.36 23.09
N VAL A 320 8.08 8.18 24.28
CA VAL A 320 6.66 8.36 24.57
C VAL A 320 6.47 9.45 25.62
N ALA A 321 5.47 10.31 25.44
CA ALA A 321 5.19 11.42 26.35
C ALA A 321 3.70 11.81 26.34
N GLY A 322 3.32 12.67 27.29
CA GLY A 322 2.00 13.28 27.33
C GLY A 322 0.99 12.53 28.20
N ARG A 323 -0.28 12.67 27.86
CA ARG A 323 -1.41 12.15 28.65
C ARG A 323 -2.41 11.41 27.77
N ILE A 324 -3.06 10.38 28.32
CA ILE A 324 -4.20 9.70 27.70
C ILE A 324 -5.37 9.73 28.68
N LYS A 325 -6.60 9.95 28.20
CA LYS A 325 -7.79 10.02 29.06
C LYS A 325 -8.11 8.65 29.66
N LEU A 326 -8.46 8.62 30.93
CA LEU A 326 -8.96 7.42 31.61
C LEU A 326 -10.19 6.88 30.88
N GLY A 327 -10.20 5.58 30.56
CA GLY A 327 -11.28 4.93 29.83
C GLY A 327 -11.33 5.26 28.34
N ALA A 328 -10.34 6.00 27.79
CA ALA A 328 -10.27 6.22 26.34
C ALA A 328 -9.85 4.93 25.61
N GLU A 329 -10.26 4.82 24.34
CA GLU A 329 -9.79 3.77 23.46
C GLU A 329 -8.26 3.83 23.28
N PRO A 330 -7.59 2.69 23.13
CA PRO A 330 -6.16 2.63 22.82
C PRO A 330 -5.82 3.47 21.60
N ARG A 331 -4.68 4.16 21.64
CA ARG A 331 -4.19 4.95 20.51
C ARG A 331 -2.94 4.33 19.93
N THR A 332 -2.96 4.03 18.64
CA THR A 332 -1.83 3.46 17.90
C THR A 332 -1.16 4.50 17.02
N PHE A 333 0.17 4.54 17.09
CA PHE A 333 1.03 5.40 16.29
C PHE A 333 1.94 4.54 15.43
N LEU A 334 1.93 4.77 14.12
CA LEU A 334 2.84 4.12 13.21
C LEU A 334 4.12 4.96 13.08
N ARG A 335 5.29 4.33 13.30
CA ARG A 335 6.60 5.01 13.26
C ARG A 335 7.59 4.20 12.44
N ARG A 336 8.44 4.91 11.68
CA ARG A 336 9.51 4.27 10.93
C ARG A 336 10.62 3.74 11.83
N VAL A 337 11.31 2.70 11.40
CA VAL A 337 12.57 2.25 11.98
C VAL A 337 13.73 3.03 11.35
N ASN A 338 14.92 3.05 11.98
CA ASN A 338 16.08 3.78 11.46
C ASN A 338 17.03 2.89 10.66
N HIS A 339 17.31 1.67 11.13
CA HIS A 339 18.23 0.71 10.50
C HIS A 339 17.48 -0.58 10.15
N PRO A 340 16.90 -0.66 8.93
CA PRO A 340 16.05 -1.81 8.55
C PRO A 340 16.74 -3.18 8.70
N GLY A 341 17.96 -3.34 8.21
CA GLY A 341 18.66 -4.61 8.27
C GLY A 341 19.00 -5.04 9.70
N LEU A 342 19.36 -4.10 10.59
CA LEU A 342 19.59 -4.43 12.00
C LEU A 342 18.27 -4.80 12.71
N TYR A 343 17.17 -4.10 12.40
CA TYR A 343 15.84 -4.47 12.88
C TYR A 343 15.45 -5.89 12.45
N LEU A 344 15.60 -6.19 11.17
CA LEU A 344 15.35 -7.53 10.62
C LEU A 344 16.23 -8.56 11.31
N GLY A 345 17.55 -8.31 11.41
CA GLY A 345 18.49 -9.25 12.00
C GLY A 345 18.23 -9.52 13.49
N GLN A 346 17.91 -8.50 14.29
CA GLN A 346 17.57 -8.68 15.71
C GLN A 346 16.24 -9.45 15.88
N THR A 347 15.28 -9.19 15.01
CA THR A 347 14.01 -9.93 14.99
C THR A 347 14.23 -11.39 14.60
N LEU A 348 15.05 -11.66 13.58
CA LEU A 348 15.44 -13.01 13.18
C LEU A 348 16.13 -13.76 14.33
N LYS A 349 17.12 -13.13 14.98
CA LYS A 349 17.80 -13.73 16.14
C LYS A 349 16.80 -14.13 17.24
N GLN A 350 15.89 -13.23 17.58
CA GLN A 350 14.86 -13.50 18.60
C GLN A 350 13.94 -14.67 18.20
N LEU A 351 13.55 -14.77 16.91
CA LEU A 351 12.73 -15.87 16.41
C LEU A 351 13.49 -17.20 16.47
N MET A 352 14.78 -17.21 16.11
CA MET A 352 15.64 -18.40 16.22
C MET A 352 15.77 -18.86 17.66
N GLU A 353 16.07 -17.95 18.60
CA GLU A 353 16.19 -18.25 20.04
C GLU A 353 14.88 -18.81 20.62
N ARG A 354 13.73 -18.23 20.26
CA ARG A 354 12.41 -18.75 20.65
C ARG A 354 12.12 -20.15 20.10
N ARG A 355 12.71 -20.50 18.96
CA ARG A 355 12.61 -21.84 18.34
C ARG A 355 13.62 -22.84 18.92
N GLY A 356 14.48 -22.41 19.84
CA GLY A 356 15.54 -23.23 20.42
C GLY A 356 16.82 -23.28 19.59
N ILE A 357 16.96 -22.40 18.59
CA ILE A 357 18.18 -22.28 17.79
C ILE A 357 19.08 -21.22 18.42
N ALA A 358 20.15 -21.62 19.07
CA ALA A 358 21.10 -20.70 19.72
C ALA A 358 21.96 -19.96 18.70
N VAL A 359 22.17 -18.65 18.91
CA VAL A 359 23.06 -17.82 18.09
C VAL A 359 24.14 -17.22 18.97
N GLY A 360 25.41 -17.67 18.81
CA GLY A 360 26.54 -17.32 19.68
C GLY A 360 27.08 -15.89 19.46
N GLY A 361 27.04 -15.41 18.21
CA GLY A 361 27.60 -14.11 17.86
C GLY A 361 26.57 -12.99 17.76
N ALA A 362 27.06 -11.80 17.37
CA ALA A 362 26.26 -10.60 17.19
C ALA A 362 25.53 -10.59 15.84
N VAL A 363 24.46 -9.78 15.77
CA VAL A 363 23.85 -9.35 14.51
C VAL A 363 24.67 -8.19 13.94
N ARG A 364 25.04 -8.28 12.67
CA ARG A 364 25.81 -7.23 11.98
C ARG A 364 25.39 -7.12 10.50
N LEU A 365 25.57 -5.95 9.93
CA LEU A 365 25.48 -5.75 8.49
C LEU A 365 26.78 -6.21 7.84
N GLY A 366 26.70 -6.76 6.63
CA GLY A 366 27.86 -7.17 5.86
C GLY A 366 27.47 -7.91 4.60
N ALA A 367 28.35 -7.93 3.61
CA ALA A 367 28.14 -8.71 2.40
C ALA A 367 28.26 -10.20 2.68
N ALA A 368 27.37 -10.99 2.15
CA ALA A 368 27.51 -12.43 2.09
C ALA A 368 28.61 -12.80 1.07
N PRO A 369 29.35 -13.89 1.27
CA PRO A 369 30.31 -14.37 0.27
C PRO A 369 29.68 -14.53 -1.11
N ALA A 370 30.45 -14.17 -2.16
CA ALA A 370 29.96 -14.26 -3.54
C ALA A 370 29.78 -15.74 -3.97
N GLU A 371 30.58 -16.64 -3.41
CA GLU A 371 30.62 -18.07 -3.74
C GLU A 371 30.59 -18.93 -2.46
N GLY A 372 30.33 -20.21 -2.65
CA GLY A 372 30.36 -21.18 -1.55
C GLY A 372 29.18 -21.07 -0.57
N LEU A 373 28.13 -20.32 -0.92
CA LEU A 373 26.92 -20.24 -0.13
C LEU A 373 26.01 -21.44 -0.40
N ARG A 374 25.49 -22.01 0.68
CA ARG A 374 24.43 -23.02 0.67
C ARG A 374 23.18 -22.44 1.31
N VAL A 375 22.10 -22.39 0.51
CA VAL A 375 20.79 -21.92 0.99
C VAL A 375 20.16 -23.00 1.87
N LEU A 376 19.76 -22.63 3.08
CA LEU A 376 19.07 -23.48 4.05
C LEU A 376 17.57 -23.21 4.05
N ALA A 377 17.18 -21.94 3.92
CA ALA A 377 15.78 -21.53 3.82
C ALA A 377 15.65 -20.36 2.85
N ALA A 378 14.52 -20.26 2.20
CA ALA A 378 14.22 -19.18 1.28
C ALA A 378 12.75 -18.76 1.40
N HIS A 379 12.51 -17.46 1.20
CA HIS A 379 11.18 -16.88 1.06
C HIS A 379 11.07 -16.21 -0.29
N ASP A 380 10.04 -16.57 -1.06
CA ASP A 380 9.64 -15.89 -2.27
C ASP A 380 8.43 -14.99 -1.97
N SER A 381 8.53 -13.71 -2.26
CA SER A 381 7.46 -12.73 -2.06
C SER A 381 6.18 -13.09 -2.84
N ALA A 382 5.09 -12.38 -2.58
CA ALA A 382 3.99 -12.30 -3.54
C ALA A 382 4.50 -11.76 -4.90
N PRO A 383 3.85 -12.10 -6.04
CA PRO A 383 4.24 -11.57 -7.34
C PRO A 383 4.10 -10.05 -7.41
N LEU A 384 4.86 -9.40 -8.28
CA LEU A 384 4.82 -7.94 -8.49
C LEU A 384 3.40 -7.44 -8.74
N ALA A 385 2.56 -8.21 -9.42
CA ALA A 385 1.13 -7.89 -9.60
C ALA A 385 0.40 -7.59 -8.28
N VAL A 386 0.69 -8.36 -7.23
CA VAL A 386 0.11 -8.14 -5.88
C VAL A 386 0.77 -6.96 -5.17
N VAL A 387 2.09 -6.82 -5.31
CA VAL A 387 2.82 -5.66 -4.79
C VAL A 387 2.33 -4.36 -5.42
N ALA A 388 2.04 -4.36 -6.73
CA ALA A 388 1.47 -3.21 -7.43
C ALA A 388 0.09 -2.80 -6.90
N GLN A 389 -0.72 -3.78 -6.42
CA GLN A 389 -1.99 -3.46 -5.75
C GLN A 389 -1.76 -2.73 -4.42
N ASP A 390 -0.83 -3.17 -3.59
CA ASP A 390 -0.48 -2.47 -2.35
C ASP A 390 0.07 -1.06 -2.65
N LEU A 391 0.97 -0.95 -3.61
CA LEU A 391 1.58 0.30 -4.06
C LEU A 391 0.52 1.32 -4.50
N ASN A 392 -0.46 0.92 -5.32
CA ASN A 392 -1.44 1.84 -5.89
C ASN A 392 -2.68 2.01 -4.99
N LYS A 393 -3.31 0.93 -4.49
CA LYS A 393 -4.54 1.00 -3.69
C LYS A 393 -4.30 1.63 -2.31
N ARG A 394 -3.20 1.27 -1.64
CA ARG A 394 -2.84 1.79 -0.32
C ARG A 394 -1.87 2.96 -0.39
N SER A 395 -1.37 3.28 -1.58
CA SER A 395 -0.38 4.34 -1.79
C SER A 395 0.92 4.12 -1.01
N ASN A 396 1.38 2.87 -0.91
CA ASN A 396 2.55 2.48 -0.13
C ASN A 396 3.83 3.13 -0.71
N ASN A 397 4.46 4.00 0.09
CA ASN A 397 5.67 4.71 -0.32
C ASN A 397 6.88 3.78 -0.34
N LEU A 398 7.05 2.95 0.71
CA LEU A 398 8.19 2.02 0.76
C LEU A 398 8.17 1.07 -0.44
N ALA A 399 7.02 0.47 -0.75
CA ALA A 399 6.90 -0.41 -1.90
C ALA A 399 7.31 0.29 -3.20
N ALA A 400 6.94 1.56 -3.39
CA ALA A 400 7.34 2.33 -4.56
C ALA A 400 8.86 2.55 -4.63
N GLU A 401 9.50 2.86 -3.50
CA GLU A 401 10.95 3.08 -3.44
C GLU A 401 11.75 1.79 -3.61
N GLN A 402 11.27 0.67 -3.03
CA GLN A 402 11.85 -0.66 -3.24
C GLN A 402 11.79 -1.07 -4.71
N VAL A 403 10.63 -0.86 -5.35
CA VAL A 403 10.42 -1.16 -6.78
C VAL A 403 11.37 -0.34 -7.66
N ILE A 404 11.55 0.96 -7.39
CA ILE A 404 12.52 1.78 -8.15
C ILE A 404 13.94 1.22 -8.03
N ARG A 405 14.38 0.87 -6.81
CA ARG A 405 15.73 0.32 -6.60
C ARG A 405 15.88 -1.07 -7.23
N THR A 406 14.82 -1.88 -7.19
CA THR A 406 14.77 -3.18 -7.87
C THR A 406 14.91 -3.02 -9.39
N LEU A 407 14.18 -2.07 -9.99
CA LEU A 407 14.37 -1.72 -11.41
C LEU A 407 15.81 -1.31 -11.73
N GLY A 408 16.43 -0.57 -10.81
CA GLY A 408 17.84 -0.22 -10.92
C GLY A 408 18.75 -1.44 -10.94
N ALA A 409 18.54 -2.38 -10.02
CA ALA A 409 19.34 -3.60 -9.88
C ALA A 409 19.17 -4.56 -11.07
N GLU A 410 17.91 -4.81 -11.47
CA GLU A 410 17.59 -5.87 -12.45
C GLU A 410 17.68 -5.39 -13.90
N ILE A 411 17.39 -4.12 -14.18
CA ILE A 411 17.34 -3.60 -15.57
C ILE A 411 18.62 -2.87 -15.96
N VAL A 412 19.28 -2.21 -15.00
CA VAL A 412 20.50 -1.41 -15.29
C VAL A 412 21.74 -2.12 -14.80
N GLY A 413 21.69 -2.75 -13.64
CA GLY A 413 22.78 -3.54 -13.06
C GLY A 413 22.97 -3.31 -11.57
N ARG A 414 23.33 -4.39 -10.87
CA ARG A 414 23.59 -4.41 -9.42
C ARG A 414 24.87 -3.65 -9.06
N PRO A 415 24.94 -3.02 -7.90
CA PRO A 415 23.85 -2.79 -6.97
C PRO A 415 22.80 -1.81 -7.51
N GLY A 416 21.56 -1.92 -7.05
CA GLY A 416 20.47 -1.04 -7.42
C GLY A 416 20.39 0.21 -6.56
N ASN A 417 20.05 1.34 -7.16
CA ASN A 417 19.82 2.61 -6.48
C ASN A 417 18.74 3.43 -7.20
N TRP A 418 18.42 4.61 -6.67
CA TRP A 418 17.40 5.48 -7.27
C TRP A 418 17.81 5.96 -8.66
N ASP A 419 19.07 6.37 -8.88
CA ASP A 419 19.54 6.86 -10.19
C ASP A 419 19.39 5.80 -11.27
N LYS A 420 19.79 4.56 -10.99
CA LYS A 420 19.62 3.45 -11.92
C LYS A 420 18.15 3.11 -12.13
N GLY A 421 17.35 3.12 -11.07
CA GLY A 421 15.91 2.88 -11.14
C GLY A 421 15.20 3.92 -12.01
N LEU A 422 15.53 5.19 -11.83
CA LEU A 422 15.00 6.30 -12.64
C LEU A 422 15.44 6.21 -14.09
N LYS A 423 16.67 5.72 -14.38
CA LYS A 423 17.10 5.42 -15.75
C LYS A 423 16.25 4.30 -16.38
N ALA A 424 15.90 3.26 -15.63
CA ALA A 424 15.00 2.21 -16.12
C ALA A 424 13.60 2.78 -16.41
N VAL A 425 13.04 3.60 -15.51
CA VAL A 425 11.77 4.30 -15.73
C VAL A 425 11.84 5.20 -16.97
N ALA A 426 12.93 5.94 -17.17
CA ALA A 426 13.10 6.82 -18.34
C ALA A 426 13.11 6.02 -19.65
N ARG A 427 13.67 4.81 -19.67
CA ARG A 427 13.58 3.91 -20.85
C ARG A 427 12.13 3.53 -21.15
N TYR A 428 11.35 3.16 -20.13
CA TYR A 428 9.93 2.85 -20.29
C TYR A 428 9.16 4.06 -20.83
N LEU A 429 9.32 5.24 -20.21
CA LEU A 429 8.66 6.47 -20.62
C LEU A 429 9.01 6.86 -22.05
N GLY A 430 10.29 6.75 -22.43
CA GLY A 430 10.75 6.98 -23.81
C GLY A 430 10.09 6.02 -24.81
N GLY A 431 9.91 4.75 -24.44
CA GLY A 431 9.23 3.73 -25.26
C GLY A 431 7.75 4.03 -25.53
N ILE A 432 7.09 4.80 -24.67
CA ILE A 432 5.69 5.24 -24.84
C ILE A 432 5.57 6.69 -25.30
N GLY A 433 6.67 7.31 -25.76
CA GLY A 433 6.69 8.65 -26.37
C GLY A 433 6.88 9.83 -25.40
N ILE A 434 7.11 9.61 -24.10
CA ILE A 434 7.41 10.66 -23.15
C ILE A 434 8.93 10.90 -23.10
N LYS A 435 9.36 12.06 -23.62
CA LYS A 435 10.78 12.38 -23.80
C LYS A 435 11.48 12.69 -22.46
N PRO A 436 12.74 12.24 -22.24
CA PRO A 436 13.57 12.72 -21.15
C PRO A 436 13.66 14.25 -21.13
N GLY A 437 13.66 14.84 -19.94
CA GLY A 437 13.66 16.29 -19.73
C GLY A 437 12.31 16.98 -19.85
N SER A 438 11.24 16.27 -20.31
CA SER A 438 9.88 16.80 -20.32
C SER A 438 9.10 16.57 -19.02
N TYR A 439 9.73 15.96 -18.02
CA TYR A 439 9.20 15.69 -16.68
C TYR A 439 10.36 15.72 -15.68
N GLU A 440 10.03 15.81 -14.39
CA GLU A 440 10.97 15.66 -13.29
C GLU A 440 10.56 14.48 -12.42
N MET A 441 11.48 13.57 -12.12
CA MET A 441 11.25 12.43 -11.23
C MET A 441 12.52 12.16 -10.41
N GLN A 442 12.42 12.30 -9.07
CA GLN A 442 13.53 12.09 -8.13
C GLN A 442 13.34 10.82 -7.29
N ASN A 443 12.08 10.38 -7.09
CA ASN A 443 11.76 9.18 -6.32
C ASN A 443 10.53 8.48 -6.87
N GLY A 444 10.27 7.25 -6.41
CA GLY A 444 9.19 6.42 -6.92
C GLY A 444 7.83 6.67 -6.30
N SER A 445 7.79 7.29 -5.12
CA SER A 445 6.55 7.45 -4.34
C SER A 445 5.79 8.74 -4.59
N GLY A 446 6.48 9.80 -5.02
CA GLY A 446 5.92 11.13 -5.15
C GLY A 446 5.74 11.87 -3.83
N LEU A 447 6.44 11.45 -2.77
CA LEU A 447 6.39 12.14 -1.49
C LEU A 447 7.16 13.46 -1.58
N TYR A 448 6.57 14.51 -0.99
CA TYR A 448 7.08 15.88 -0.94
C TYR A 448 7.17 16.57 -2.32
N ASP A 449 7.99 17.61 -2.41
CA ASP A 449 8.16 18.39 -3.63
C ASP A 449 9.35 17.85 -4.45
N SER A 450 9.12 16.73 -5.12
CA SER A 450 10.18 15.95 -5.74
C SER A 450 9.91 15.54 -7.20
N ASN A 451 8.68 15.68 -7.67
CA ASN A 451 8.34 15.19 -9.00
C ASN A 451 7.37 16.15 -9.71
N ARG A 452 7.57 16.33 -11.02
CA ARG A 452 6.71 17.15 -11.88
C ARG A 452 6.32 16.35 -13.11
N PHE A 453 5.03 16.28 -13.35
CA PHE A 453 4.44 15.68 -14.54
C PHE A 453 3.30 16.58 -15.06
N THR A 454 3.00 16.44 -16.34
CA THR A 454 1.78 17.01 -16.91
C THR A 454 0.62 16.03 -16.77
N ALA A 455 -0.62 16.51 -16.80
CA ALA A 455 -1.79 15.60 -16.82
C ALA A 455 -1.77 14.71 -18.09
N GLU A 456 -1.31 15.24 -19.22
CA GLU A 456 -1.15 14.50 -20.48
C GLU A 456 -0.16 13.34 -20.33
N GLN A 457 0.99 13.54 -19.66
CA GLN A 457 1.98 12.49 -19.43
C GLN A 457 1.43 11.35 -18.56
N ILE A 458 0.74 11.70 -17.46
CA ILE A 458 0.12 10.68 -16.59
C ILE A 458 -0.97 9.91 -17.36
N ALA A 459 -1.82 10.59 -18.14
CA ALA A 459 -2.83 9.94 -18.97
C ALA A 459 -2.19 9.05 -20.06
N THR A 460 -1.05 9.47 -20.64
CA THR A 460 -0.28 8.66 -21.59
C THR A 460 0.22 7.36 -20.96
N VAL A 461 0.76 7.41 -19.73
CA VAL A 461 1.20 6.21 -19.00
C VAL A 461 0.01 5.29 -18.71
N LEU A 462 -1.10 5.83 -18.21
CA LEU A 462 -2.33 5.06 -17.95
C LEU A 462 -2.80 4.33 -19.21
N ARG A 463 -2.90 5.08 -20.32
CA ARG A 463 -3.35 4.53 -21.60
C ARG A 463 -2.38 3.47 -22.13
N ALA A 464 -1.08 3.72 -22.10
CA ALA A 464 -0.07 2.76 -22.56
C ALA A 464 -0.13 1.46 -21.74
N ALA A 465 -0.17 1.55 -20.42
CA ALA A 465 -0.24 0.37 -19.55
C ALA A 465 -1.55 -0.43 -19.72
N SER A 466 -2.69 0.24 -19.96
CA SER A 466 -3.96 -0.45 -20.20
C SER A 466 -4.06 -1.13 -21.58
N ARG A 467 -3.20 -0.78 -22.52
CA ARG A 467 -3.16 -1.34 -23.87
C ARG A 467 -2.05 -2.39 -24.07
N ASP A 468 -1.11 -2.48 -23.16
CA ASP A 468 -0.11 -3.54 -23.16
C ASP A 468 -0.71 -4.82 -22.60
N PHE A 469 -1.09 -5.75 -23.49
CA PHE A 469 -1.76 -7.00 -23.12
C PHE A 469 -0.99 -7.83 -22.08
N ARG A 470 0.34 -7.67 -22.00
CA ARG A 470 1.18 -8.41 -21.05
C ARG A 470 0.96 -7.99 -19.59
N ILE A 471 0.42 -6.77 -19.35
CA ILE A 471 0.33 -6.18 -18.00
C ILE A 471 -1.01 -5.51 -17.72
N SER A 472 -1.87 -5.36 -18.73
CA SER A 472 -3.09 -4.52 -18.64
C SER A 472 -4.04 -4.97 -17.54
N ALA A 473 -4.22 -6.26 -17.37
CA ALA A 473 -5.12 -6.82 -16.35
C ALA A 473 -4.61 -6.51 -14.93
N GLU A 474 -3.34 -6.77 -14.65
CA GLU A 474 -2.70 -6.55 -13.36
C GLU A 474 -2.58 -5.06 -13.04
N PHE A 475 -2.26 -4.24 -14.04
CA PHE A 475 -2.20 -2.80 -13.88
C PHE A 475 -3.56 -2.21 -13.53
N LEU A 476 -4.63 -2.56 -14.26
CA LEU A 476 -5.99 -2.10 -13.96
C LEU A 476 -6.49 -2.63 -12.61
N ALA A 477 -6.16 -3.88 -12.25
CA ALA A 477 -6.49 -4.45 -10.95
C ALA A 477 -5.76 -3.77 -9.79
N SER A 478 -4.59 -3.16 -10.05
CA SER A 478 -3.81 -2.46 -9.04
C SER A 478 -4.42 -1.13 -8.59
N LEU A 479 -5.25 -0.50 -9.42
CA LEU A 479 -5.87 0.79 -9.10
C LEU A 479 -7.01 0.62 -8.10
N ALA A 480 -7.20 1.61 -7.22
CA ALA A 480 -8.31 1.64 -6.27
C ALA A 480 -9.66 1.81 -6.99
N VAL A 481 -10.71 1.19 -6.46
CA VAL A 481 -12.07 1.19 -7.01
C VAL A 481 -12.95 2.12 -6.18
N ALA A 482 -13.59 3.08 -6.82
CA ALA A 482 -14.47 4.06 -6.19
C ALA A 482 -15.58 3.38 -5.36
N GLY A 483 -15.79 3.87 -4.13
CA GLY A 483 -16.80 3.35 -3.20
C GLY A 483 -16.54 1.93 -2.70
N THR A 484 -15.36 1.34 -2.99
CA THR A 484 -15.11 -0.09 -2.72
C THR A 484 -13.81 -0.35 -1.96
N ASP A 485 -12.68 0.14 -2.47
CA ASP A 485 -11.38 -0.17 -1.86
C ASP A 485 -10.33 0.95 -1.98
N GLY A 486 -9.19 0.72 -1.33
CA GLY A 486 -8.03 1.60 -1.39
C GLY A 486 -8.31 3.02 -0.89
N THR A 487 -7.59 3.99 -1.44
CA THR A 487 -7.69 5.41 -1.03
C THR A 487 -8.96 6.11 -1.48
N ILE A 488 -9.80 5.46 -2.27
CA ILE A 488 -11.12 5.97 -2.70
C ILE A 488 -12.29 5.08 -2.24
N ALA A 489 -12.07 4.21 -1.22
CA ALA A 489 -13.10 3.35 -0.65
C ALA A 489 -14.32 4.14 -0.13
N HIS A 490 -14.10 5.36 0.37
CA HIS A 490 -15.14 6.24 0.92
C HIS A 490 -15.39 7.47 0.02
N ARG A 491 -15.04 7.38 -1.26
CA ARG A 491 -15.25 8.45 -2.25
C ARG A 491 -16.18 7.94 -3.34
N MET A 492 -17.02 8.82 -3.88
CA MET A 492 -17.94 8.52 -4.98
C MET A 492 -18.96 7.38 -4.69
N GLY A 493 -19.10 6.94 -3.42
CA GLY A 493 -20.13 5.98 -3.03
C GLY A 493 -21.54 6.58 -3.20
N GLY A 494 -22.50 5.76 -3.65
CA GLY A 494 -23.88 6.21 -3.93
C GLY A 494 -24.04 7.04 -5.19
N THR A 495 -23.03 7.14 -6.05
CA THR A 495 -23.05 7.90 -7.32
C THR A 495 -22.84 7.00 -8.53
N LEU A 496 -23.01 7.53 -9.75
CA LEU A 496 -22.69 6.80 -11.00
C LEU A 496 -21.24 6.31 -11.06
N ALA A 497 -20.34 6.98 -10.37
CA ALA A 497 -18.91 6.64 -10.35
C ALA A 497 -18.58 5.43 -9.46
N GLU A 498 -19.48 5.04 -8.54
CA GLU A 498 -19.25 3.88 -7.68
C GLU A 498 -19.02 2.62 -8.51
N ARG A 499 -17.88 1.92 -8.24
CA ARG A 499 -17.38 0.76 -8.98
C ARG A 499 -17.00 1.00 -10.45
N TYR A 500 -17.34 2.15 -11.03
CA TYR A 500 -17.04 2.48 -12.43
C TYR A 500 -15.83 3.40 -12.60
N VAL A 501 -15.25 3.89 -11.50
CA VAL A 501 -13.98 4.61 -11.49
C VAL A 501 -12.91 3.77 -10.82
N ARG A 502 -11.78 3.60 -11.52
CA ARG A 502 -10.55 3.01 -10.99
C ARG A 502 -9.46 4.06 -11.05
N ALA A 503 -8.91 4.44 -9.91
CA ALA A 503 -7.98 5.57 -9.90
C ALA A 503 -6.90 5.48 -8.81
N LYS A 504 -5.83 6.23 -9.03
CA LYS A 504 -4.79 6.53 -8.06
C LYS A 504 -4.97 7.95 -7.55
N THR A 505 -4.94 8.13 -6.24
CA THR A 505 -4.92 9.44 -5.59
C THR A 505 -3.50 9.96 -5.38
N GLY A 506 -3.34 11.26 -5.33
CA GLY A 506 -2.14 11.96 -4.83
C GLY A 506 -2.54 13.04 -3.84
N THR A 507 -1.86 13.14 -2.70
CA THR A 507 -2.16 14.16 -1.70
C THR A 507 -0.89 14.61 -0.99
N LEU A 508 -0.67 15.92 -0.96
CA LEU A 508 0.27 16.63 -0.08
C LEU A 508 -0.48 17.80 0.58
N ALA A 509 0.18 18.61 1.37
CA ALA A 509 -0.46 19.70 2.10
C ALA A 509 -1.31 20.64 1.22
N ASN A 510 -0.78 20.99 0.04
CA ASN A 510 -1.39 21.90 -0.93
C ASN A 510 -1.59 21.25 -2.31
N VAL A 511 -1.55 19.92 -2.39
CA VAL A 511 -1.68 19.16 -3.65
C VAL A 511 -2.77 18.11 -3.50
N SER A 512 -3.63 18.00 -4.51
CA SER A 512 -4.61 16.92 -4.66
C SER A 512 -4.64 16.44 -6.11
N CYS A 513 -4.46 15.13 -6.32
CA CYS A 513 -4.45 14.53 -7.64
C CYS A 513 -5.37 13.31 -7.69
N LEU A 514 -6.00 13.07 -8.84
CA LEU A 514 -6.78 11.87 -9.12
C LEU A 514 -6.60 11.51 -10.60
N SER A 515 -6.08 10.32 -10.88
CA SER A 515 -5.86 9.88 -12.27
C SER A 515 -6.18 8.41 -12.43
N GLY A 516 -6.80 8.02 -13.53
CA GLY A 516 -7.24 6.65 -13.76
C GLY A 516 -8.21 6.51 -14.92
N PHE A 517 -9.24 5.68 -14.70
CA PHE A 517 -10.24 5.30 -15.69
C PHE A 517 -11.65 5.54 -15.17
N ALA A 518 -12.50 6.11 -16.02
CA ALA A 518 -13.94 6.19 -15.83
C ALA A 518 -14.61 5.28 -16.87
N GLY A 519 -15.43 4.33 -16.44
CA GLY A 519 -16.09 3.35 -17.29
C GLY A 519 -17.61 3.43 -17.24
N SER A 520 -18.26 2.70 -18.13
CA SER A 520 -19.68 2.41 -18.12
C SER A 520 -19.94 1.06 -18.80
N PRO A 521 -21.01 0.31 -18.48
CA PRO A 521 -21.31 -0.99 -19.08
C PRO A 521 -21.32 -0.91 -20.60
N GLY A 522 -20.58 -1.80 -21.26
CA GLY A 522 -20.54 -1.92 -22.72
C GLY A 522 -19.88 -0.75 -23.45
N LYS A 523 -19.23 0.17 -22.74
CA LYS A 523 -18.51 1.32 -23.31
C LYS A 523 -17.01 1.22 -23.06
N MET A 524 -16.23 1.72 -24.02
CA MET A 524 -14.80 1.92 -23.81
C MET A 524 -14.58 2.98 -22.71
N PRO A 525 -13.65 2.74 -21.79
CA PRO A 525 -13.42 3.67 -20.70
C PRO A 525 -12.76 4.98 -21.18
N ILE A 526 -12.93 6.01 -20.39
CA ILE A 526 -12.18 7.26 -20.49
C ILE A 526 -10.96 7.17 -19.58
N VAL A 527 -9.77 7.44 -20.10
CA VAL A 527 -8.56 7.72 -19.31
C VAL A 527 -8.61 9.16 -18.86
N PHE A 528 -8.38 9.44 -17.58
CA PHE A 528 -8.33 10.80 -17.10
C PHE A 528 -7.17 11.04 -16.14
N SER A 529 -6.70 12.28 -16.09
CA SER A 529 -5.74 12.78 -15.09
C SER A 529 -6.14 14.19 -14.67
N ILE A 530 -6.24 14.42 -13.36
CA ILE A 530 -6.56 15.70 -12.74
C ILE A 530 -5.52 15.97 -11.67
N LEU A 531 -4.62 16.92 -11.95
CA LEU A 531 -3.58 17.40 -11.05
C LEU A 531 -3.95 18.79 -10.56
N VAL A 532 -4.02 18.98 -9.25
CA VAL A 532 -4.37 20.26 -8.63
C VAL A 532 -3.30 20.62 -7.61
N ASN A 533 -2.67 21.78 -7.80
CA ASN A 533 -1.67 22.34 -6.89
C ASN A 533 -2.15 23.70 -6.34
N ASP A 534 -1.50 24.16 -5.28
CA ASP A 534 -1.75 25.43 -4.61
C ASP A 534 -3.19 25.56 -4.06
N VAL A 535 -3.73 24.43 -3.53
CA VAL A 535 -5.01 24.45 -2.81
C VAL A 535 -4.79 24.75 -1.33
N PRO A 536 -5.69 25.52 -0.67
CA PRO A 536 -5.60 25.76 0.77
C PRO A 536 -5.75 24.49 1.62
N GLY A 537 -6.43 23.46 1.08
CA GLY A 537 -6.58 22.14 1.68
C GLY A 537 -7.09 21.13 0.66
N PRO A 538 -6.65 19.87 0.73
CA PRO A 538 -6.96 18.86 -0.28
C PRO A 538 -8.42 18.36 -0.25
N ALA A 539 -9.19 18.62 0.82
CA ALA A 539 -10.55 18.09 0.97
C ALA A 539 -11.53 18.66 -0.08
N GLU A 540 -11.46 19.96 -0.32
CA GLU A 540 -12.30 20.62 -1.32
C GLU A 540 -11.96 20.15 -2.74
N ALA A 541 -10.67 20.08 -3.05
CA ALA A 541 -10.22 19.57 -4.35
C ALA A 541 -10.67 18.12 -4.59
N ARG A 542 -10.74 17.28 -3.54
CA ARG A 542 -11.26 15.90 -3.65
C ARG A 542 -12.73 15.89 -4.07
N ARG A 543 -13.59 16.75 -3.49
CA ARG A 543 -15.01 16.85 -3.90
C ARG A 543 -15.16 17.23 -5.38
N VAL A 544 -14.35 18.19 -5.83
CA VAL A 544 -14.31 18.58 -7.24
C VAL A 544 -13.87 17.42 -8.14
N GLN A 545 -12.84 16.70 -7.75
CA GLN A 545 -12.36 15.52 -8.50
C GLN A 545 -13.41 14.41 -8.56
N ASP A 546 -14.13 14.14 -7.46
CA ASP A 546 -15.19 13.14 -7.41
C ASP A 546 -16.33 13.51 -8.36
N ARG A 547 -16.72 14.78 -8.37
CA ARG A 547 -17.74 15.30 -9.28
C ARG A 547 -17.28 15.25 -10.75
N ALA A 548 -16.02 15.57 -11.02
CA ALA A 548 -15.46 15.45 -12.38
C ALA A 548 -15.48 13.99 -12.86
N ALA A 549 -15.12 13.05 -12.00
CA ALA A 549 -15.16 11.62 -12.32
C ALA A 549 -16.60 11.13 -12.60
N GLU A 550 -17.59 11.59 -11.81
CA GLU A 550 -19.00 11.29 -12.04
C GLU A 550 -19.50 11.86 -13.37
N LEU A 551 -19.11 13.10 -13.74
CA LEU A 551 -19.43 13.69 -15.04
C LEU A 551 -18.85 12.89 -16.22
N LEU A 552 -17.64 12.33 -16.08
CA LEU A 552 -17.05 11.46 -17.11
C LEU A 552 -17.86 10.16 -17.29
N VAL A 553 -18.33 9.56 -16.18
CA VAL A 553 -19.20 8.38 -16.24
C VAL A 553 -20.55 8.74 -16.89
N ALA A 554 -21.17 9.86 -16.48
CA ALA A 554 -22.42 10.32 -17.07
C ALA A 554 -22.29 10.60 -18.58
N TYR A 555 -21.18 11.17 -19.01
CA TYR A 555 -20.88 11.39 -20.44
C TYR A 555 -20.91 10.08 -21.23
N LEU A 556 -20.35 8.99 -20.69
CA LEU A 556 -20.40 7.68 -21.33
C LEU A 556 -21.83 7.11 -21.40
N GLU A 557 -22.67 7.40 -20.40
CA GLU A 557 -24.06 6.89 -20.34
C GLU A 557 -25.02 7.63 -21.24
N GLY A 558 -24.79 8.89 -21.52
CA GLY A 558 -25.64 9.68 -22.42
C GLY A 558 -25.76 9.10 -23.84
N ASP A 559 -24.91 8.11 -24.18
CA ASP A 559 -24.95 7.35 -25.43
C ASP A 559 -25.78 6.05 -25.37
N ASN A 560 -26.54 5.83 -24.29
CA ASN A 560 -27.41 4.64 -24.17
C ASN A 560 -28.62 4.71 -25.14
N SER A 561 -28.32 4.71 -26.45
CA SER A 561 -29.30 4.45 -27.53
C SER A 561 -29.52 2.95 -27.78
N THR A 562 -28.77 2.07 -27.12
CA THR A 562 -29.02 0.61 -27.14
C THR A 562 -29.92 0.24 -25.96
N LYS A 563 -31.20 0.08 -26.22
CA LYS A 563 -32.13 -0.67 -25.35
C LYS A 563 -31.58 -2.08 -25.10
N PRO A 564 -31.94 -2.69 -23.94
CA PRO A 564 -31.52 -4.03 -23.57
C PRO A 564 -31.90 -5.08 -24.60
#